data_06e33651cfc7e6322dff791d9ff0c35a
#
_entry.id   06e33651cfc7e6322dff791d9ff0c35a
#
_cell.length_a   1.000
_cell.length_b   1.000
_cell.length_c   1.000
_cell.angle_alpha   90.00
_cell.angle_beta   90.00
_cell.angle_gamma   90.00
#
_symmetry.space_group_name_H-M   'P 1'
#
loop_
_entity.id
_entity.type
_entity.pdbx_description
1 polymer ?
#
loop_
_entity_poly.entity_id
_entity_poly.type
_entity_poly.pdbx_seq_one_letter_code
_entity_poly.pdbx_strand_id
1 'polypeptide(L)'
;MLMALAAMCVCSASIEANAQEVQAEKKTGWGFGALPCATYSSDMGFQYGVFGDFYYYGDGSTYPNYRDKISYEVSHFTKGRTRLYLAYDSKFLIPNVRTTVSATYIDDPLYNFWGFNGAASPLYKSLESNKSYASQILDGTIPAADAALFSTMGVNPLKNVSYYYTNRDIIRVLADFQGNIAPRLRWAGGVSYWNFRMGDINESKYGYDTQSTLYNHYKQFGVIKDSEANGGSRLEIKAGLVYDSRDFETAPNSGIWSEIYVNGSPDVFGDGFN
;
A
#
# COMPACT_ATOMS: atom_id res chain seq x y z
N MET A 1 -20.11 10.29 -6.75
CA MET A 1 -19.70 11.70 -6.80
C MET A 1 -20.01 12.32 -5.45
N LEU A 2 -19.08 12.68 -4.75
CA LEU A 2 -18.72 13.59 -3.67
C LEU A 2 -17.83 12.87 -2.69
N MET A 3 -16.54 13.07 -2.90
CA MET A 3 -15.52 12.83 -1.88
C MET A 3 -15.78 13.80 -0.73
N ALA A 4 -16.15 13.30 0.43
CA ALA A 4 -16.07 14.08 1.65
C ALA A 4 -14.59 14.12 2.08
N LEU A 5 -13.89 15.17 1.69
CA LEU A 5 -12.63 15.56 2.27
C LEU A 5 -12.94 15.99 3.72
N ALA A 6 -12.70 15.14 4.69
CA ALA A 6 -12.65 15.57 6.09
C ALA A 6 -11.38 16.41 6.25
N ALA A 7 -11.54 17.71 6.07
CA ALA A 7 -10.52 18.68 6.44
C ALA A 7 -10.32 18.57 7.95
N MET A 8 -9.17 18.09 8.37
CA MET A 8 -8.67 18.29 9.72
C MET A 8 -8.54 19.80 9.93
N CYS A 9 -9.41 20.39 10.73
CA CYS A 9 -9.21 21.71 11.28
C CYS A 9 -7.94 21.68 12.14
N VAL A 10 -6.82 22.03 11.54
CA VAL A 10 -5.66 22.48 12.28
C VAL A 10 -6.08 23.83 12.85
N CYS A 11 -6.22 23.93 14.17
CA CYS A 11 -6.30 25.20 14.85
C CYS A 11 -5.07 26.02 14.49
N SER A 12 -5.21 26.95 13.56
CA SER A 12 -4.24 27.98 13.29
C SER A 12 -4.28 28.96 14.45
N ALA A 13 -3.50 28.67 15.49
CA ALA A 13 -3.02 29.72 16.36
C ALA A 13 -2.11 30.59 15.49
N SER A 14 -2.57 31.78 15.16
CA SER A 14 -1.76 32.84 14.54
C SER A 14 -0.65 33.23 15.53
N ILE A 15 0.49 32.56 15.43
CA ILE A 15 1.73 33.04 16.00
C ILE A 15 2.21 34.13 15.05
N GLU A 16 2.15 35.38 15.46
CA GLU A 16 2.85 36.44 14.78
C GLU A 16 4.33 36.08 14.76
N ALA A 17 4.80 35.61 13.61
CA ALA A 17 6.20 35.35 13.38
C ALA A 17 6.90 36.70 13.22
N ASN A 18 7.47 37.20 14.30
CA ASN A 18 8.59 38.13 14.19
C ASN A 18 9.69 37.42 13.41
N ALA A 19 9.89 37.80 12.16
CA ALA A 19 10.98 37.33 11.32
C ALA A 19 12.31 37.91 11.85
N GLN A 20 12.75 37.41 12.99
CA GLN A 20 14.17 37.36 13.27
C GLN A 20 14.73 36.22 12.46
N GLU A 21 15.76 36.46 11.64
CA GLU A 21 16.58 35.39 11.08
C GLU A 21 17.15 34.56 12.24
N VAL A 22 16.38 33.58 12.70
CA VAL A 22 16.89 32.54 13.57
C VAL A 22 17.82 31.73 12.67
N GLN A 23 19.13 31.95 12.81
CA GLN A 23 20.12 31.01 12.29
C GLN A 23 19.68 29.63 12.77
N ALA A 24 19.15 28.84 11.86
CA ALA A 24 18.63 27.53 12.21
C ALA A 24 19.77 26.74 12.87
N GLU A 25 19.61 26.47 14.15
CA GLU A 25 20.63 25.77 14.94
C GLU A 25 20.92 24.44 14.27
N LYS A 26 22.20 24.23 13.95
CA LYS A 26 22.67 23.06 13.22
C LYS A 26 22.36 21.81 14.04
N LYS A 27 21.42 20.97 13.57
CA LYS A 27 21.06 19.73 14.25
C LYS A 27 22.19 18.72 14.18
N THR A 28 22.48 18.08 15.31
CA THR A 28 23.45 16.99 15.48
C THR A 28 22.80 15.81 16.16
N GLY A 29 23.42 14.63 16.03
CA GLY A 29 22.92 13.41 16.67
C GLY A 29 21.58 12.95 16.12
N TRP A 30 20.74 12.39 16.98
CA TRP A 30 19.44 11.83 16.62
C TRP A 30 18.32 12.85 16.76
N GLY A 31 17.41 12.84 15.79
CA GLY A 31 16.13 13.52 15.84
C GLY A 31 15.01 12.53 15.53
N PHE A 32 13.83 12.80 16.03
CA PHE A 32 12.70 11.95 15.71
C PHE A 32 11.41 12.76 15.56
N GLY A 33 10.50 12.24 14.72
CA GLY A 33 9.15 12.75 14.59
C GLY A 33 8.18 11.60 14.44
N ALA A 34 7.04 11.68 15.11
CA ALA A 34 5.97 10.70 14.99
C ALA A 34 4.62 11.40 14.94
N LEU A 35 3.72 10.87 14.13
CA LEU A 35 2.35 11.36 14.00
C LEU A 35 1.36 10.20 14.16
N PRO A 36 0.23 10.41 14.85
CA PRO A 36 -0.84 9.43 14.84
C PRO A 36 -1.46 9.34 13.45
N CYS A 37 -1.81 8.14 13.04
CA CYS A 37 -2.59 7.87 11.85
C CYS A 37 -4.04 7.59 12.28
N ALA A 38 -4.98 8.39 11.77
CA ALA A 38 -6.41 8.20 12.02
C ALA A 38 -7.17 8.55 10.73
N THR A 39 -7.75 7.53 10.08
CA THR A 39 -8.54 7.70 8.86
C THR A 39 -9.74 6.76 8.88
N TYR A 40 -10.67 6.95 7.97
CA TYR A 40 -11.82 6.07 7.79
C TYR A 40 -12.01 5.71 6.34
N SER A 41 -12.26 4.42 6.09
CA SER A 41 -12.65 3.88 4.80
C SER A 41 -13.94 3.08 4.96
N SER A 42 -14.88 3.22 4.03
CA SER A 42 -16.11 2.42 4.02
C SER A 42 -15.81 0.92 3.96
N ASP A 43 -14.77 0.54 3.22
CA ASP A 43 -14.42 -0.86 2.99
C ASP A 43 -13.67 -1.49 4.16
N MET A 44 -12.76 -0.72 4.79
CA MET A 44 -11.85 -1.23 5.83
C MET A 44 -12.17 -0.74 7.25
N GLY A 45 -13.11 0.21 7.39
CA GLY A 45 -13.46 0.80 8.67
C GLY A 45 -12.50 1.90 9.11
N PHE A 46 -12.37 2.09 10.42
CA PHE A 46 -11.50 3.09 11.01
C PHE A 46 -10.07 2.56 11.09
N GLN A 47 -9.11 3.35 10.58
CA GLN A 47 -7.68 3.11 10.72
C GLN A 47 -7.15 3.87 11.92
N TYR A 48 -6.32 3.21 12.70
CA TYR A 48 -5.54 3.82 13.77
C TYR A 48 -4.12 3.27 13.76
N GLY A 49 -3.18 4.10 14.18
CA GLY A 49 -1.79 3.72 14.14
C GLY A 49 -0.85 4.86 14.41
N VAL A 50 0.41 4.64 14.13
CA VAL A 50 1.48 5.63 14.21
C VAL A 50 2.44 5.45 13.04
N PHE A 51 2.92 6.56 12.52
CA PHE A 51 4.02 6.58 11.56
C PHE A 51 5.00 7.68 11.94
N GLY A 52 6.24 7.52 11.52
CA GLY A 52 7.26 8.50 11.85
C GLY A 52 8.62 8.17 11.27
N ASP A 53 9.55 9.06 11.56
CA ASP A 53 10.92 8.98 11.11
C ASP A 53 11.89 9.21 12.28
N PHE A 54 12.98 8.44 12.31
CA PHE A 54 14.19 8.77 13.06
C PHE A 54 15.23 9.28 12.08
N TYR A 55 15.82 10.40 12.40
CA TYR A 55 16.88 11.05 11.62
C TYR A 55 18.18 11.03 12.39
N TYR A 56 19.26 10.68 11.73
CA TYR A 56 20.60 10.80 12.29
C TYR A 56 21.40 11.82 11.47
N TYR A 57 21.85 12.87 12.13
CA TYR A 57 22.60 13.99 11.52
C TYR A 57 24.11 13.89 11.76
N GLY A 58 24.57 12.91 12.55
CA GLY A 58 25.98 12.79 12.92
C GLY A 58 26.49 14.03 13.68
N ASP A 59 27.59 14.58 13.23
CA ASP A 59 28.17 15.84 13.73
C ASP A 59 27.49 17.11 13.16
N GLY A 60 26.45 16.93 12.35
CA GLY A 60 25.70 17.98 11.67
C GLY A 60 26.42 18.60 10.47
N SER A 61 27.54 18.03 10.01
CA SER A 61 28.25 18.54 8.82
C SER A 61 27.41 18.50 7.54
N THR A 62 26.41 17.62 7.49
CA THR A 62 25.51 17.45 6.35
C THR A 62 24.18 18.20 6.51
N TYR A 63 23.91 18.83 7.64
CA TYR A 63 22.67 19.56 7.88
C TYR A 63 22.43 20.62 6.78
N PRO A 64 21.19 20.75 6.25
CA PRO A 64 19.92 20.17 6.72
C PRO A 64 19.64 18.72 6.26
N ASN A 65 20.53 18.12 5.49
CA ASN A 65 20.37 16.74 5.07
C ASN A 65 20.74 15.77 6.21
N TYR A 66 19.91 14.74 6.40
CA TYR A 66 20.24 13.64 7.31
C TYR A 66 21.34 12.75 6.71
N ARG A 67 22.11 12.10 7.56
CA ARG A 67 23.01 11.01 7.14
C ARG A 67 22.25 9.72 6.93
N ASP A 68 21.43 9.38 7.93
CA ASP A 68 20.65 8.16 7.97
C ASP A 68 19.21 8.48 8.40
N LYS A 69 18.25 7.76 7.85
CA LYS A 69 16.84 7.88 8.20
C LYS A 69 16.23 6.49 8.34
N ILE A 70 15.45 6.30 9.40
CA ILE A 70 14.62 5.11 9.59
C ILE A 70 13.17 5.59 9.62
N SER A 71 12.37 5.14 8.65
CA SER A 71 10.95 5.41 8.58
C SER A 71 10.17 4.18 9.07
N TYR A 72 9.09 4.40 9.79
CA TYR A 72 8.24 3.31 10.26
C TYR A 72 6.75 3.68 10.19
N GLU A 73 5.93 2.66 10.01
CA GLU A 73 4.48 2.74 10.14
C GLU A 73 3.96 1.44 10.77
N VAL A 74 3.09 1.59 11.76
CA VAL A 74 2.29 0.52 12.35
C VAL A 74 0.86 0.98 12.35
N SER A 75 0.01 0.36 11.55
CA SER A 75 -1.39 0.75 11.46
C SER A 75 -2.31 -0.47 11.38
N HIS A 76 -3.52 -0.30 11.91
CA HIS A 76 -4.55 -1.33 11.93
C HIS A 76 -5.92 -0.73 11.60
N PHE A 77 -6.73 -1.48 10.86
CA PHE A 77 -8.10 -1.14 10.52
C PHE A 77 -9.07 -2.00 11.31
N THR A 78 -10.19 -1.43 11.72
CA THR A 78 -11.19 -2.13 12.53
C THR A 78 -11.79 -3.37 11.87
N LYS A 79 -11.73 -3.47 10.53
CA LYS A 79 -12.12 -4.69 9.80
C LYS A 79 -10.98 -5.71 9.64
N GLY A 80 -9.84 -5.50 10.31
CA GLY A 80 -8.80 -6.50 10.50
C GLY A 80 -7.52 -6.28 9.71
N ARG A 81 -7.47 -5.37 8.73
CA ARG A 81 -6.25 -5.11 7.97
C ARG A 81 -5.17 -4.52 8.87
N THR A 82 -3.98 -5.09 8.78
CA THR A 82 -2.77 -4.58 9.48
C THR A 82 -1.71 -4.22 8.46
N ARG A 83 -1.01 -3.12 8.68
CA ARG A 83 0.16 -2.73 7.90
C ARG A 83 1.33 -2.41 8.82
N LEU A 84 2.45 -3.06 8.54
CA LEU A 84 3.75 -2.77 9.14
C LEU A 84 4.69 -2.34 8.03
N TYR A 85 5.41 -1.26 8.26
CA TYR A 85 6.41 -0.74 7.34
C TYR A 85 7.64 -0.31 8.11
N LEU A 86 8.79 -0.67 7.60
CA LEU A 86 10.10 -0.22 8.09
C LEU A 86 10.97 0.10 6.88
N ALA A 87 11.63 1.25 6.89
CA ALA A 87 12.59 1.59 5.85
C ALA A 87 13.81 2.27 6.45
N TYR A 88 14.95 2.00 5.86
CA TYR A 88 16.22 2.66 6.11
C TYR A 88 16.69 3.35 4.83
N ASP A 89 17.08 4.62 4.92
CA ASP A 89 17.63 5.40 3.82
C ASP A 89 18.91 6.10 4.26
N SER A 90 19.97 5.94 3.50
CA SER A 90 21.26 6.57 3.77
C SER A 90 21.98 6.96 2.48
N LYS A 91 22.59 8.14 2.51
CA LYS A 91 23.49 8.61 1.44
C LYS A 91 24.97 8.31 1.75
N PHE A 92 25.25 7.76 2.92
CA PHE A 92 26.59 7.64 3.49
C PHE A 92 26.98 6.21 3.87
N LEU A 93 26.03 5.26 3.83
CA LEU A 93 26.31 3.84 4.13
C LEU A 93 27.35 3.26 3.16
N ILE A 94 27.18 3.56 1.88
CA ILE A 94 28.14 3.21 0.83
C ILE A 94 28.61 4.53 0.21
N PRO A 95 29.92 4.81 0.13
CA PRO A 95 30.42 6.05 -0.42
C PRO A 95 29.87 6.32 -1.84
N ASN A 96 29.29 7.50 -2.05
CA ASN A 96 28.67 7.96 -3.30
C ASN A 96 27.46 7.16 -3.79
N VAL A 97 26.90 6.28 -2.95
CA VAL A 97 25.71 5.50 -3.27
C VAL A 97 24.65 5.74 -2.22
N ARG A 98 23.50 6.25 -2.63
CA ARG A 98 22.31 6.26 -1.78
C ARG A 98 21.77 4.84 -1.70
N THR A 99 21.56 4.36 -0.50
CA THR A 99 21.05 3.04 -0.19
C THR A 99 19.70 3.18 0.48
N THR A 100 18.67 2.53 -0.06
CA THR A 100 17.33 2.47 0.54
C THR A 100 16.93 1.00 0.69
N VAL A 101 16.66 0.57 1.92
CA VAL A 101 16.16 -0.78 2.21
C VAL A 101 14.83 -0.65 2.91
N SER A 102 13.82 -1.42 2.49
CA SER A 102 12.52 -1.40 3.16
C SER A 102 11.91 -2.78 3.27
N ALA A 103 11.12 -2.97 4.32
CA ALA A 103 10.29 -4.14 4.53
C ALA A 103 8.85 -3.69 4.79
N THR A 104 7.91 -4.35 4.13
CA THR A 104 6.48 -4.12 4.28
C THR A 104 5.79 -5.45 4.56
N TYR A 105 4.94 -5.47 5.57
CA TYR A 105 4.00 -6.56 5.82
C TYR A 105 2.57 -6.01 5.80
N ILE A 106 1.70 -6.66 5.05
CA ILE A 106 0.27 -6.35 4.99
C ILE A 106 -0.48 -7.66 5.23
N ASP A 107 -1.30 -7.69 6.26
CA ASP A 107 -2.33 -8.69 6.50
C ASP A 107 -3.67 -8.05 6.14
N ASP A 108 -4.36 -8.57 5.14
CA ASP A 108 -5.59 -8.02 4.59
C ASP A 108 -6.66 -9.12 4.52
N PRO A 109 -7.29 -9.46 5.65
CA PRO A 109 -8.19 -10.61 5.77
C PRO A 109 -9.51 -10.43 5.00
N LEU A 110 -9.83 -9.23 4.54
CA LEU A 110 -11.03 -8.90 3.74
C LEU A 110 -10.61 -8.08 2.51
N TYR A 111 -9.66 -8.62 1.74
CA TYR A 111 -9.21 -8.01 0.51
C TYR A 111 -10.30 -8.13 -0.57
N ASN A 112 -10.60 -7.02 -1.25
CA ASN A 112 -11.53 -6.99 -2.37
C ASN A 112 -10.87 -7.54 -3.64
N PHE A 113 -11.24 -8.75 -4.03
CA PHE A 113 -10.82 -9.38 -5.28
C PHE A 113 -11.91 -9.20 -6.35
N TRP A 114 -11.74 -8.24 -7.25
CA TRP A 114 -12.69 -7.93 -8.31
C TRP A 114 -12.54 -8.81 -9.57
N GLY A 115 -11.63 -9.77 -9.54
CA GLY A 115 -11.29 -10.60 -10.70
C GLY A 115 -10.59 -9.80 -11.81
N PHE A 116 -10.43 -10.41 -12.95
CA PHE A 116 -9.75 -9.79 -14.10
C PHE A 116 -10.56 -8.69 -14.77
N ASN A 117 -11.88 -8.68 -14.61
CA ASN A 117 -12.76 -7.63 -15.13
C ASN A 117 -12.84 -6.40 -14.19
N GLY A 118 -12.25 -6.50 -13.00
CA GLY A 118 -12.26 -5.46 -12.00
C GLY A 118 -13.66 -4.97 -11.64
N ALA A 119 -13.77 -3.73 -11.22
CA ALA A 119 -15.03 -3.07 -10.87
C ALA A 119 -16.02 -2.91 -12.06
N ALA A 120 -15.64 -3.32 -13.26
CA ALA A 120 -16.53 -3.31 -14.42
C ALA A 120 -17.45 -4.53 -14.50
N SER A 121 -17.33 -5.50 -13.57
CA SER A 121 -18.21 -6.68 -13.58
C SER A 121 -19.68 -6.29 -13.40
N PRO A 122 -20.62 -6.98 -14.07
CA PRO A 122 -22.07 -6.68 -13.95
C PRO A 122 -22.58 -6.77 -12.51
N LEU A 123 -22.09 -7.72 -11.73
CA LEU A 123 -22.49 -7.90 -10.34
C LEU A 123 -22.02 -6.74 -9.46
N TYR A 124 -20.78 -6.25 -9.65
CA TYR A 124 -20.29 -5.09 -8.95
C TYR A 124 -21.13 -3.84 -9.22
N LYS A 125 -21.47 -3.59 -10.48
CA LYS A 125 -22.31 -2.44 -10.85
C LYS A 125 -23.70 -2.53 -10.22
N SER A 126 -24.26 -3.70 -10.13
CA SER A 126 -25.56 -3.93 -9.46
C SER A 126 -25.45 -3.65 -7.95
N LEU A 127 -24.39 -4.07 -7.31
CA LEU A 127 -24.15 -3.80 -5.88
C LEU A 127 -23.87 -2.32 -5.58
N GLU A 128 -23.11 -1.66 -6.44
CA GLU A 128 -22.74 -0.24 -6.25
C GLU A 128 -23.88 0.73 -6.52
N SER A 129 -24.69 0.45 -7.54
CA SER A 129 -25.79 1.32 -7.94
C SER A 129 -26.90 1.44 -6.90
N ASN A 130 -26.94 0.53 -5.95
CA ASN A 130 -27.98 0.47 -4.93
C ASN A 130 -27.38 0.50 -3.52
N LYS A 131 -27.14 1.71 -2.97
CA LYS A 131 -26.61 1.88 -1.60
C LYS A 131 -27.52 1.29 -0.52
N SER A 132 -28.81 1.10 -0.81
CA SER A 132 -29.74 0.40 0.08
C SER A 132 -29.62 -1.12 0.01
N TYR A 133 -28.85 -1.63 -0.96
CA TYR A 133 -28.73 -3.04 -1.25
C TYR A 133 -28.08 -3.83 -0.09
N ALA A 134 -27.07 -3.27 0.54
CA ALA A 134 -26.45 -3.89 1.69
C ALA A 134 -27.43 -4.04 2.87
N SER A 135 -28.30 -3.07 3.12
CA SER A 135 -29.34 -3.18 4.14
C SER A 135 -30.44 -4.17 3.72
N GLN A 136 -30.81 -4.19 2.44
CA GLN A 136 -31.79 -5.14 1.92
C GLN A 136 -31.29 -6.59 1.93
N ILE A 137 -29.99 -6.81 1.81
CA ILE A 137 -29.38 -8.12 2.01
C ILE A 137 -29.44 -8.52 3.50
N LEU A 138 -29.17 -7.55 4.40
CA LEU A 138 -29.17 -7.80 5.83
C LEU A 138 -30.56 -8.04 6.41
N ASP A 139 -31.59 -7.40 5.87
CA ASP A 139 -32.99 -7.54 6.28
C ASP A 139 -33.77 -8.56 5.44
N GLY A 140 -33.10 -9.20 4.46
CA GLY A 140 -33.69 -10.27 3.65
C GLY A 140 -34.62 -9.80 2.53
N THR A 141 -34.69 -8.50 2.25
CA THR A 141 -35.53 -7.92 1.21
C THR A 141 -34.69 -7.63 -0.04
N ILE A 142 -34.62 -8.54 -0.98
CA ILE A 142 -33.86 -8.39 -2.22
C ILE A 142 -34.81 -8.07 -3.39
N PRO A 143 -34.47 -7.10 -4.27
CA PRO A 143 -35.23 -6.88 -5.49
C PRO A 143 -35.37 -8.16 -6.32
N ALA A 144 -36.55 -8.45 -6.83
CA ALA A 144 -36.86 -9.72 -7.54
C ALA A 144 -35.93 -9.97 -8.73
N ALA A 145 -35.50 -8.91 -9.45
CA ALA A 145 -34.56 -9.03 -10.56
C ALA A 145 -33.17 -9.54 -10.11
N ASP A 146 -32.70 -9.07 -8.96
CA ASP A 146 -31.41 -9.45 -8.42
C ASP A 146 -31.46 -10.85 -7.77
N ALA A 147 -32.59 -11.21 -7.14
CA ALA A 147 -32.82 -12.55 -6.63
C ALA A 147 -32.78 -13.62 -7.75
N ALA A 148 -33.33 -13.29 -8.92
CA ALA A 148 -33.27 -14.16 -10.09
C ALA A 148 -31.83 -14.33 -10.61
N LEU A 149 -31.05 -13.24 -10.65
CA LEU A 149 -29.64 -13.28 -11.06
C LEU A 149 -28.81 -14.17 -10.12
N PHE A 150 -28.97 -14.00 -8.82
CA PHE A 150 -28.27 -14.79 -7.81
C PHE A 150 -28.65 -16.28 -7.86
N SER A 151 -29.93 -16.59 -8.06
CA SER A 151 -30.40 -17.96 -8.23
C SER A 151 -29.76 -18.62 -9.45
N THR A 152 -29.62 -17.89 -10.55
CA THR A 152 -28.99 -18.39 -11.80
C THR A 152 -27.49 -18.67 -11.58
N MET A 153 -26.84 -17.89 -10.72
CA MET A 153 -25.43 -18.05 -10.38
C MET A 153 -25.19 -19.09 -9.27
N GLY A 154 -26.25 -19.67 -8.69
CA GLY A 154 -26.14 -20.58 -7.54
C GLY A 154 -25.65 -19.89 -6.25
N VAL A 155 -25.77 -18.57 -6.17
CA VAL A 155 -25.25 -17.78 -5.08
C VAL A 155 -26.36 -17.41 -4.10
N ASN A 156 -26.15 -17.64 -2.80
CA ASN A 156 -27.06 -17.19 -1.77
C ASN A 156 -26.87 -15.66 -1.53
N PRO A 157 -27.88 -14.84 -1.82
CA PRO A 157 -27.76 -13.39 -1.70
C PRO A 157 -27.44 -12.90 -0.28
N LEU A 158 -27.90 -13.60 0.76
CA LEU A 158 -27.57 -13.28 2.15
C LEU A 158 -26.09 -13.51 2.49
N LYS A 159 -25.39 -14.31 1.69
CA LYS A 159 -23.96 -14.58 1.82
C LYS A 159 -23.11 -13.73 0.87
N ASN A 160 -23.72 -12.88 0.07
CA ASN A 160 -23.08 -12.18 -1.05
C ASN A 160 -22.18 -11.00 -0.65
N VAL A 161 -22.27 -10.53 0.59
CA VAL A 161 -21.37 -9.49 1.11
C VAL A 161 -19.91 -9.94 1.01
N SER A 162 -19.66 -11.25 1.06
CA SER A 162 -18.33 -11.85 0.97
C SER A 162 -17.90 -12.24 -0.44
N TYR A 163 -18.78 -12.08 -1.47
CA TYR A 163 -18.50 -12.57 -2.81
C TYR A 163 -17.15 -12.09 -3.38
N TYR A 164 -16.79 -10.86 -3.12
CA TYR A 164 -15.53 -10.27 -3.57
C TYR A 164 -14.40 -10.35 -2.54
N TYR A 165 -14.64 -10.91 -1.36
CA TYR A 165 -13.62 -10.98 -0.33
C TYR A 165 -12.75 -12.23 -0.46
N THR A 166 -11.47 -12.03 -0.23
CA THR A 166 -10.47 -13.08 -0.05
C THR A 166 -9.47 -12.62 1.00
N ASN A 167 -8.80 -13.55 1.65
CA ASN A 167 -7.66 -13.22 2.51
C ASN A 167 -6.41 -13.00 1.67
N ARG A 168 -5.65 -11.96 1.97
CA ARG A 168 -4.39 -11.65 1.31
C ARG A 168 -3.34 -11.16 2.28
N ASP A 169 -2.21 -11.84 2.33
CA ASP A 169 -1.02 -11.38 3.02
C ASP A 169 0.06 -11.00 2.01
N ILE A 170 0.79 -9.94 2.28
CA ILE A 170 1.91 -9.50 1.47
C ILE A 170 3.12 -9.27 2.37
N ILE A 171 4.24 -9.89 2.02
CA ILE A 171 5.56 -9.52 2.50
C ILE A 171 6.34 -8.97 1.32
N ARG A 172 6.91 -7.79 1.48
CA ARG A 172 7.81 -7.18 0.50
C ARG A 172 9.08 -6.74 1.20
N VAL A 173 10.21 -7.13 0.63
CA VAL A 173 11.53 -6.61 1.02
C VAL A 173 12.16 -6.00 -0.23
N LEU A 174 12.71 -4.80 -0.10
CA LEU A 174 13.27 -4.05 -1.21
C LEU A 174 14.63 -3.49 -0.80
N ALA A 175 15.60 -3.55 -1.70
CA ALA A 175 16.88 -2.86 -1.59
C ALA A 175 17.14 -2.10 -2.89
N ASP A 176 17.23 -0.79 -2.79
CA ASP A 176 17.47 0.14 -3.90
C ASP A 176 18.79 0.89 -3.69
N PHE A 177 19.52 1.07 -4.78
CA PHE A 177 20.80 1.76 -4.81
C PHE A 177 20.78 2.80 -5.92
N GLN A 178 21.33 3.99 -5.64
CA GLN A 178 21.50 5.05 -6.63
C GLN A 178 22.89 5.66 -6.48
N GLY A 179 23.64 5.72 -7.57
CA GLY A 179 24.97 6.33 -7.58
C GLY A 179 25.11 7.37 -8.69
N ASN A 180 25.99 8.35 -8.50
CA ASN A 180 26.20 9.43 -9.45
C ASN A 180 26.97 8.92 -10.69
N ILE A 181 26.47 9.27 -11.88
CA ILE A 181 27.18 9.12 -13.16
C ILE A 181 27.77 10.47 -13.58
N ALA A 182 26.94 11.51 -13.46
CA ALA A 182 27.27 12.89 -13.82
C ALA A 182 26.46 13.85 -12.91
N PRO A 183 26.76 15.16 -12.93
CA PRO A 183 25.90 16.13 -12.31
C PRO A 183 24.45 15.96 -12.76
N ARG A 184 23.52 15.80 -11.83
CA ARG A 184 22.08 15.59 -12.08
C ARG A 184 21.69 14.25 -12.70
N LEU A 185 22.64 13.37 -13.03
CA LEU A 185 22.35 12.03 -13.58
C LEU A 185 22.87 10.94 -12.66
N ARG A 186 22.01 10.03 -12.27
CA ARG A 186 22.33 8.88 -11.40
C ARG A 186 21.97 7.57 -12.12
N TRP A 187 22.76 6.53 -11.91
CA TRP A 187 22.29 5.17 -12.13
C TRP A 187 21.41 4.74 -10.96
N ALA A 188 20.48 3.87 -11.20
CA ALA A 188 19.66 3.25 -10.19
C ALA A 188 19.56 1.76 -10.44
N GLY A 189 19.64 0.98 -9.39
CA GLY A 189 19.46 -0.46 -9.43
C GLY A 189 18.85 -0.95 -8.14
N GLY A 190 18.15 -2.08 -8.21
CA GLY A 190 17.54 -2.60 -7.02
C GLY A 190 17.05 -4.02 -7.19
N VAL A 191 16.75 -4.63 -6.07
CA VAL A 191 16.15 -5.94 -5.97
C VAL A 191 14.97 -5.87 -5.01
N SER A 192 13.87 -6.52 -5.36
CA SER A 192 12.75 -6.68 -4.45
C SER A 192 12.25 -8.11 -4.42
N TYR A 193 12.02 -8.61 -3.22
CA TYR A 193 11.36 -9.87 -2.96
C TYR A 193 9.92 -9.61 -2.55
N TRP A 194 9.00 -10.34 -3.17
CA TRP A 194 7.59 -10.34 -2.84
C TRP A 194 7.16 -11.75 -2.48
N ASN A 195 6.38 -11.86 -1.42
CA ASN A 195 5.63 -13.07 -1.12
C ASN A 195 4.17 -12.67 -0.95
N PHE A 196 3.32 -13.25 -1.76
CA PHE A 196 1.88 -13.11 -1.72
C PHE A 196 1.29 -14.41 -1.19
N ARG A 197 0.42 -14.31 -0.22
CA ARG A 197 -0.43 -15.40 0.23
C ARG A 197 -1.86 -15.01 -0.05
N MET A 198 -2.58 -15.91 -0.68
CA MET A 198 -4.01 -15.76 -0.96
C MET A 198 -4.73 -16.93 -0.33
N GLY A 199 -5.97 -16.71 0.13
CA GLY A 199 -6.73 -17.76 0.76
C GLY A 199 -8.14 -17.35 1.08
N ASP A 200 -8.85 -18.28 1.71
CA ASP A 200 -10.22 -18.04 2.12
C ASP A 200 -10.27 -17.10 3.34
N ILE A 201 -11.33 -16.32 3.41
CA ILE A 201 -11.62 -15.51 4.58
C ILE A 201 -11.95 -16.41 5.79
N ASN A 202 -11.71 -15.91 6.99
CA ASN A 202 -12.02 -16.64 8.21
C ASN A 202 -13.53 -16.59 8.50
N GLU A 203 -14.27 -17.66 8.15
CA GLU A 203 -15.71 -17.77 8.35
C GLU A 203 -16.11 -17.58 9.82
N SER A 204 -15.40 -18.19 10.74
CA SER A 204 -15.75 -18.15 12.16
C SER A 204 -15.59 -16.74 12.75
N LYS A 205 -14.66 -15.95 12.21
CA LYS A 205 -14.41 -14.57 12.66
C LYS A 205 -15.37 -13.57 12.05
N TYR A 206 -15.71 -13.73 10.78
CA TYR A 206 -16.46 -12.72 10.03
C TYR A 206 -17.91 -13.13 9.73
N GLY A 207 -18.26 -14.42 9.89
CA GLY A 207 -19.60 -14.92 9.62
C GLY A 207 -19.94 -15.00 8.12
N TYR A 208 -18.95 -14.95 7.24
CA TYR A 208 -19.12 -14.95 5.79
C TYR A 208 -18.91 -16.35 5.20
N ASP A 209 -19.63 -16.65 4.13
CA ASP A 209 -19.44 -17.87 3.36
C ASP A 209 -18.22 -17.76 2.44
N THR A 210 -17.29 -18.70 2.56
CA THR A 210 -16.06 -18.74 1.76
C THR A 210 -16.26 -19.47 0.43
N GLN A 211 -17.19 -20.43 0.36
CA GLN A 211 -17.36 -21.27 -0.83
C GLN A 211 -17.90 -20.50 -2.04
N SER A 212 -18.65 -19.44 -1.80
CA SER A 212 -19.31 -18.64 -2.85
C SER A 212 -18.52 -17.39 -3.25
N THR A 213 -17.23 -17.30 -2.91
CA THR A 213 -16.42 -16.13 -3.30
C THR A 213 -16.01 -16.19 -4.76
N LEU A 214 -15.84 -15.03 -5.40
CA LEU A 214 -15.34 -14.92 -6.77
C LEU A 214 -13.98 -15.60 -6.92
N TYR A 215 -13.12 -15.45 -5.92
CA TYR A 215 -11.80 -16.09 -5.91
C TYR A 215 -11.91 -17.62 -5.97
N ASN A 216 -12.81 -18.21 -5.20
CA ASN A 216 -13.06 -19.65 -5.22
C ASN A 216 -13.69 -20.13 -6.53
N HIS A 217 -14.59 -19.35 -7.12
CA HIS A 217 -15.10 -19.67 -8.45
C HIS A 217 -14.00 -19.66 -9.51
N TYR A 218 -13.07 -18.69 -9.46
CA TYR A 218 -11.93 -18.65 -10.39
C TYR A 218 -11.00 -19.86 -10.24
N LYS A 219 -10.80 -20.35 -9.01
CA LYS A 219 -10.07 -21.61 -8.77
C LYS A 219 -10.82 -22.80 -9.36
N GLN A 220 -12.12 -22.94 -9.08
CA GLN A 220 -12.96 -24.05 -9.55
C GLN A 220 -13.04 -24.11 -11.08
N PHE A 221 -13.09 -22.97 -11.75
CA PHE A 221 -13.11 -22.89 -13.22
C PHE A 221 -11.72 -22.95 -13.87
N GLY A 222 -10.66 -23.12 -13.09
CA GLY A 222 -9.29 -23.18 -13.60
C GLY A 222 -8.76 -21.85 -14.18
N VAL A 223 -9.43 -20.72 -13.89
CA VAL A 223 -8.95 -19.38 -14.27
C VAL A 223 -7.74 -19.01 -13.44
N ILE A 224 -7.75 -19.40 -12.17
CA ILE A 224 -6.57 -19.38 -11.29
C ILE A 224 -6.06 -20.81 -11.23
N LYS A 225 -4.81 -21.03 -11.61
CA LYS A 225 -4.19 -22.36 -11.58
C LYS A 225 -3.99 -22.83 -10.14
N ASP A 226 -4.01 -24.12 -9.91
CA ASP A 226 -3.79 -24.71 -8.57
C ASP A 226 -2.44 -24.31 -7.99
N SER A 227 -1.40 -24.18 -8.82
CA SER A 227 -0.07 -23.72 -8.40
C SER A 227 -0.04 -22.28 -7.91
N GLU A 228 -0.99 -21.44 -8.31
CA GLU A 228 -1.11 -20.03 -7.98
C GLU A 228 -2.20 -19.74 -6.93
N ALA A 229 -3.02 -20.75 -6.63
CA ALA A 229 -4.22 -20.61 -5.82
C ALA A 229 -3.99 -20.17 -4.36
N ASN A 230 -2.77 -20.34 -3.86
CA ASN A 230 -2.38 -19.92 -2.51
C ASN A 230 -1.40 -18.73 -2.53
N GLY A 231 -1.19 -18.12 -3.70
CA GLY A 231 -0.20 -17.09 -3.91
C GLY A 231 1.15 -17.65 -4.36
N GLY A 232 2.22 -16.93 -4.10
CA GLY A 232 3.58 -17.34 -4.49
C GLY A 232 4.61 -16.28 -4.15
N SER A 233 5.84 -16.53 -4.57
CA SER A 233 6.97 -15.65 -4.35
C SER A 233 7.53 -15.13 -5.66
N ARG A 234 7.98 -13.87 -5.65
CA ARG A 234 8.55 -13.22 -6.83
C ARG A 234 9.79 -12.43 -6.46
N LEU A 235 10.83 -12.59 -7.25
CA LEU A 235 12.01 -11.75 -7.22
C LEU A 235 11.93 -10.76 -8.39
N GLU A 236 12.12 -9.48 -8.12
CA GLU A 236 12.26 -8.45 -9.15
C GLU A 236 13.63 -7.84 -9.09
N ILE A 237 14.21 -7.62 -10.26
CA ILE A 237 15.45 -6.87 -10.43
C ILE A 237 15.14 -5.67 -11.28
N LYS A 238 15.62 -4.51 -10.84
CA LYS A 238 15.41 -3.24 -11.55
C LYS A 238 16.75 -2.58 -11.83
N ALA A 239 16.86 -1.96 -13.01
CA ALA A 239 17.99 -1.11 -13.38
C ALA A 239 17.47 0.10 -14.13
N GLY A 240 18.10 1.26 -13.96
CA GLY A 240 17.65 2.46 -14.62
C GLY A 240 18.52 3.68 -14.39
N LEU A 241 17.99 4.81 -14.83
CA LEU A 241 18.61 6.12 -14.74
C LEU A 241 17.64 7.09 -14.08
N VAL A 242 18.18 7.98 -13.24
CA VAL A 242 17.45 9.06 -12.58
C VAL A 242 18.10 10.38 -12.93
N TYR A 243 17.32 11.28 -13.52
CA TYR A 243 17.71 12.66 -13.73
C TYR A 243 17.04 13.54 -12.68
N ASP A 244 17.83 14.28 -11.92
CA ASP A 244 17.35 15.14 -10.84
C ASP A 244 18.06 16.48 -10.88
N SER A 245 17.33 17.50 -11.33
CA SER A 245 17.80 18.90 -11.37
C SER A 245 17.12 19.80 -10.33
N ARG A 246 16.36 19.21 -9.41
CA ARG A 246 15.66 19.99 -8.37
C ARG A 246 16.63 20.72 -7.47
N ASP A 247 16.24 21.93 -7.05
CA ASP A 247 16.97 22.74 -6.09
C ASP A 247 16.96 22.09 -4.69
N PHE A 248 15.81 21.56 -4.26
CA PHE A 248 15.64 20.82 -3.00
C PHE A 248 14.94 19.49 -3.23
N GLU A 249 15.40 18.45 -2.53
CA GLU A 249 14.87 17.10 -2.68
C GLU A 249 13.47 16.94 -2.05
N THR A 250 13.24 17.55 -0.89
CA THR A 250 12.02 17.39 -0.09
C THR A 250 10.94 18.41 -0.41
N ALA A 251 11.32 19.63 -0.81
CA ALA A 251 10.38 20.71 -1.14
C ALA A 251 10.94 21.52 -2.32
N PRO A 252 10.88 20.98 -3.55
CA PRO A 252 11.45 21.65 -4.71
C PRO A 252 10.63 22.87 -5.11
N ASN A 253 11.33 24.00 -5.35
CA ASN A 253 10.76 25.21 -5.94
C ASN A 253 11.03 25.26 -7.45
N SER A 254 12.05 24.54 -7.93
CA SER A 254 12.43 24.51 -9.34
C SER A 254 13.15 23.21 -9.70
N GLY A 255 13.20 22.90 -11.00
CA GLY A 255 13.88 21.75 -11.56
C GLY A 255 12.94 20.62 -11.96
N ILE A 256 13.53 19.52 -12.43
CA ILE A 256 12.83 18.37 -12.96
C ILE A 256 13.36 17.12 -12.29
N TRP A 257 12.44 16.23 -11.91
CA TRP A 257 12.72 14.83 -11.58
C TRP A 257 12.19 13.96 -12.71
N SER A 258 13.04 13.09 -13.25
CA SER A 258 12.65 12.10 -14.26
C SER A 258 13.42 10.81 -14.02
N GLU A 259 12.74 9.68 -14.18
CA GLU A 259 13.36 8.38 -14.03
C GLU A 259 12.86 7.39 -15.07
N ILE A 260 13.75 6.53 -15.53
CA ILE A 260 13.46 5.43 -16.44
C ILE A 260 14.04 4.14 -15.89
N TYR A 261 13.23 3.10 -15.83
CA TYR A 261 13.62 1.79 -15.32
C TYR A 261 13.25 0.68 -16.27
N VAL A 262 14.10 -0.34 -16.28
CA VAL A 262 13.80 -1.68 -16.80
C VAL A 262 13.67 -2.62 -15.61
N ASN A 263 12.55 -3.31 -15.53
CA ASN A 263 12.27 -4.29 -14.49
C ASN A 263 12.21 -5.68 -15.13
N GLY A 264 12.79 -6.66 -14.45
CA GLY A 264 12.71 -8.06 -14.81
C GLY A 264 12.38 -8.91 -13.59
N SER A 265 11.66 -9.99 -13.79
CA SER A 265 11.37 -10.96 -12.76
C SER A 265 11.86 -12.34 -13.22
N PRO A 266 13.10 -12.73 -12.87
CA PRO A 266 13.58 -14.06 -13.17
C PRO A 266 12.78 -15.10 -12.38
N ASP A 267 12.43 -16.22 -13.01
CA ASP A 267 11.84 -17.37 -12.35
C ASP A 267 12.89 -18.07 -11.47
N VAL A 268 13.02 -17.61 -10.24
CA VAL A 268 13.98 -18.15 -9.26
C VAL A 268 13.31 -19.20 -8.37
N PHE A 269 11.99 -19.11 -8.20
CA PHE A 269 11.25 -19.94 -7.24
C PHE A 269 10.44 -21.05 -7.90
N GLY A 270 10.36 -21.06 -9.25
CA GLY A 270 9.61 -22.08 -9.99
C GLY A 270 8.08 -22.00 -9.80
N ASP A 271 7.57 -20.91 -9.26
CA ASP A 271 6.17 -20.76 -8.86
C ASP A 271 5.26 -20.24 -9.98
N GLY A 272 5.80 -20.10 -11.20
CA GLY A 272 5.02 -19.66 -12.38
C GLY A 272 4.56 -18.19 -12.35
N PHE A 273 4.99 -17.40 -11.39
CA PHE A 273 4.75 -15.95 -11.34
C PHE A 273 5.73 -15.21 -12.27
N ASN A 274 5.51 -15.30 -13.58
CA ASN A 274 6.25 -14.54 -14.60
C ASN A 274 5.38 -13.50 -15.25
#